data_99d5798edfad6f30a6547c41c29388ef
#
_entry.id   99d5798edfad6f30a6547c41c29388ef
#
_cell.length_a   1.000
_cell.length_b   1.000
_cell.length_c   1.000
_cell.angle_alpha   90.00
_cell.angle_beta   90.00
_cell.angle_gamma   90.00
#
_symmetry.space_group_name_H-M   'P 1'
#
loop_
_entity.id
_entity.type
_entity.pdbx_description
1 polymer ?
#
loop_
_entity_poly.entity_id
_entity_poly.type
_entity_poly.pdbx_seq_one_letter_code
_entity_poly.pdbx_strand_id
1 'polypeptide(L)'
;IHAESVYCDITDELKRLFCQLFHETEIEFSIFCGTPCIHQKITMQISKGKHILGYCKVTDNKEIALLFRNEANILKELGRKGLKEVPICIFCGEMTDGIKLFVQSTAKTQKSQVIHEWTALHENFLDNLYQSTHQFIPFEQSDYYRILTNLQLHIEWLPQEVNGTLLTSTINQILLHYQGQEVDFSAYHADFT
;
A
#
# COMPACT_ATOMS: atom_id res chain seq x y z
N ILE A 1 -7.17 22.05 12.84
CA ILE A 1 -6.52 20.97 13.65
C ILE A 1 -5.16 21.53 14.03
N HIS A 2 -4.96 21.89 15.31
CA HIS A 2 -3.64 22.27 15.82
C HIS A 2 -2.83 20.99 15.98
N ALA A 3 -1.75 20.84 15.21
CA ALA A 3 -0.77 19.80 15.44
C ALA A 3 0.08 20.23 16.64
N GLU A 4 -0.11 19.60 17.78
CA GLU A 4 0.85 19.68 18.87
C GLU A 4 2.12 18.93 18.44
N SER A 5 3.25 19.64 18.37
CA SER A 5 4.54 19.02 18.16
C SER A 5 4.97 18.34 19.46
N VAL A 6 4.77 17.03 19.54
CA VAL A 6 5.35 16.22 20.59
C VAL A 6 6.78 15.88 20.18
N TYR A 7 7.77 16.38 20.94
CA TYR A 7 9.14 15.96 20.79
C TYR A 7 9.26 14.56 21.39
N CYS A 8 9.36 13.54 20.52
CA CYS A 8 9.73 12.19 20.90
C CYS A 8 11.24 12.02 20.69
N ASP A 9 11.95 11.57 21.71
CA ASP A 9 13.33 11.09 21.54
C ASP A 9 13.30 9.81 20.68
N ILE A 10 13.67 9.97 19.42
CA ILE A 10 13.90 8.83 18.54
C ILE A 10 15.17 8.14 19.04
N THR A 11 15.12 6.81 19.22
CA THR A 11 16.27 6.07 19.69
C THR A 11 17.47 6.28 18.77
N ASP A 12 18.66 6.38 19.33
CA ASP A 12 19.90 6.54 18.57
C ASP A 12 20.11 5.42 17.53
N GLU A 13 19.55 4.25 17.79
CA GLU A 13 19.57 3.11 16.88
C GLU A 13 18.76 3.40 15.62
N LEU A 14 17.53 3.91 15.77
CA LEU A 14 16.66 4.25 14.63
C LEU A 14 17.25 5.39 13.79
N LYS A 15 17.80 6.40 14.46
CA LYS A 15 18.48 7.51 13.78
C LYS A 15 19.68 7.02 12.97
N ARG A 16 20.53 6.17 13.57
CA ARG A 16 21.68 5.56 12.87
C ARG A 16 21.25 4.73 11.67
N LEU A 17 20.20 3.91 11.82
CA LEU A 17 19.64 3.13 10.72
C LEU A 17 19.24 4.03 9.55
N PHE A 18 18.48 5.08 9.80
CA PHE A 18 18.05 5.98 8.73
C PHE A 18 19.20 6.75 8.09
N CYS A 19 20.18 7.20 8.88
CA CYS A 19 21.41 7.80 8.32
C CYS A 19 22.11 6.84 7.35
N GLN A 20 22.19 5.56 7.69
CA GLN A 20 22.78 4.54 6.81
C GLN A 20 21.93 4.29 5.56
N LEU A 21 20.61 4.14 5.71
CA LEU A 21 19.69 3.84 4.58
C LEU A 21 19.64 4.96 3.56
N PHE A 22 19.71 6.21 3.99
CA PHE A 22 19.66 7.37 3.12
C PHE A 22 21.01 7.97 2.77
N HIS A 23 22.11 7.39 3.29
CA HIS A 23 23.49 7.88 3.09
C HIS A 23 23.67 9.34 3.54
N GLU A 24 23.02 9.72 4.65
CA GLU A 24 23.03 11.06 5.20
C GLU A 24 23.60 11.08 6.62
N THR A 25 24.25 12.18 7.00
CA THR A 25 24.84 12.35 8.35
C THR A 25 23.86 13.02 9.33
N GLU A 26 22.96 13.85 8.80
CA GLU A 26 21.96 14.58 9.57
C GLU A 26 20.59 14.40 8.91
N ILE A 27 19.62 14.03 9.71
CA ILE A 27 18.24 13.81 9.29
C ILE A 27 17.27 14.37 10.32
N GLU A 28 16.12 14.81 9.85
CA GLU A 28 15.01 15.34 10.62
C GLU A 28 13.80 14.45 10.46
N PHE A 29 12.92 14.40 11.45
CA PHE A 29 11.74 13.56 11.48
C PHE A 29 10.48 14.38 11.74
N SER A 30 9.41 14.05 11.03
CA SER A 30 8.05 14.45 11.37
C SER A 30 7.23 13.18 11.57
N ILE A 31 6.55 13.07 12.71
CA ILE A 31 5.84 11.84 13.11
C ILE A 31 4.33 12.08 13.01
N PHE A 32 3.64 11.14 12.38
CA PHE A 32 2.19 11.13 12.21
C PHE A 32 1.62 9.86 12.84
N CYS A 33 0.92 10.01 13.96
CA CYS A 33 0.43 8.86 14.74
C CYS A 33 -0.91 8.30 14.25
N GLY A 34 -1.57 8.92 13.28
CA GLY A 34 -2.88 8.47 12.82
C GLY A 34 -3.96 8.46 13.91
N THR A 35 -5.16 8.00 13.57
CA THR A 35 -6.24 7.80 14.55
C THR A 35 -6.03 6.50 15.32
N PRO A 36 -6.16 6.50 16.67
CA PRO A 36 -6.04 5.29 17.48
C PRO A 36 -7.05 4.21 17.03
N CYS A 37 -6.54 3.06 16.62
CA CYS A 37 -7.34 1.88 16.27
C CYS A 37 -6.45 0.63 16.31
N ILE A 38 -7.05 -0.57 16.21
CA ILE A 38 -6.32 -1.84 16.21
C ILE A 38 -5.32 -1.99 15.04
N HIS A 39 -5.50 -1.20 13.98
CA HIS A 39 -4.61 -1.14 12.81
C HIS A 39 -3.74 0.12 12.79
N GLN A 40 -3.59 0.79 13.94
CA GLN A 40 -2.79 2.00 14.02
C GLN A 40 -1.34 1.70 13.62
N LYS A 41 -0.82 2.54 12.74
CA LYS A 41 0.59 2.58 12.37
C LYS A 41 1.12 4.00 12.57
N ILE A 42 2.34 4.11 12.99
CA ILE A 42 3.06 5.38 13.03
C ILE A 42 3.72 5.58 11.67
N THR A 43 3.55 6.75 11.09
CA THR A 43 4.24 7.13 9.86
C THR A 43 5.21 8.26 10.17
N MET A 44 6.47 8.08 9.79
CA MET A 44 7.53 9.07 9.97
C MET A 44 7.94 9.59 8.60
N GLN A 45 7.92 10.90 8.41
CA GLN A 45 8.58 11.54 7.28
C GLN A 45 10.05 11.77 7.67
N ILE A 46 10.95 11.38 6.80
CA ILE A 46 12.41 11.52 6.97
C ILE A 46 12.87 12.59 5.99
N SER A 47 13.57 13.61 6.48
CA SER A 47 14.01 14.75 5.68
C SER A 47 15.41 15.20 6.03
N LYS A 48 16.03 15.97 5.12
CA LYS A 48 17.27 16.73 5.35
C LYS A 48 17.01 18.17 4.93
N GLY A 49 16.87 19.05 5.90
CA GLY A 49 16.44 20.43 5.67
C GLY A 49 15.10 20.46 4.92
N LYS A 50 15.10 21.00 3.71
CA LYS A 50 13.89 21.10 2.87
C LYS A 50 13.61 19.88 1.97
N HIS A 51 14.47 18.87 1.98
CA HIS A 51 14.31 17.69 1.12
C HIS A 51 13.69 16.54 1.90
N ILE A 52 12.55 16.03 1.40
CA ILE A 52 11.97 14.80 1.91
C ILE A 52 12.74 13.64 1.27
N LEU A 53 13.36 12.80 2.11
CA LEU A 53 14.13 11.64 1.68
C LEU A 53 13.23 10.42 1.47
N GLY A 54 12.25 10.26 2.35
CA GLY A 54 11.34 9.13 2.30
C GLY A 54 10.38 9.08 3.47
N TYR A 55 9.67 7.97 3.57
CA TYR A 55 8.73 7.69 4.65
C TYR A 55 9.04 6.35 5.30
N CYS A 56 8.87 6.28 6.62
CA CYS A 56 8.93 5.05 7.39
C CYS A 56 7.59 4.78 8.05
N LYS A 57 7.05 3.57 7.88
CA LYS A 57 5.92 3.06 8.65
C LYS A 57 6.47 2.18 9.76
N VAL A 58 5.94 2.35 10.98
CA VAL A 58 6.41 1.68 12.19
C VAL A 58 5.24 0.99 12.87
N THR A 59 5.46 -0.24 13.34
CA THR A 59 4.47 -0.98 14.13
C THR A 59 5.14 -2.05 15.00
N ASP A 60 4.54 -2.40 16.12
CA ASP A 60 4.81 -3.59 16.91
C ASP A 60 3.83 -4.74 16.62
N ASN A 61 2.74 -4.44 15.90
CA ASN A 61 1.68 -5.40 15.57
C ASN A 61 2.13 -6.33 14.42
N LYS A 62 2.03 -7.64 14.65
CA LYS A 62 2.45 -8.67 13.69
C LYS A 62 1.59 -8.70 12.43
N GLU A 63 0.29 -8.42 12.53
CA GLU A 63 -0.63 -8.40 11.39
C GLU A 63 -0.32 -7.23 10.46
N ILE A 64 -0.06 -6.05 11.03
CA ILE A 64 0.35 -4.87 10.26
C ILE A 64 1.73 -5.10 9.62
N ALA A 65 2.62 -5.82 10.30
CA ALA A 65 3.92 -6.18 9.73
C ALA A 65 3.78 -7.08 8.47
N LEU A 66 2.76 -7.93 8.39
CA LEU A 66 2.46 -8.70 7.18
C LEU A 66 2.05 -7.77 6.02
N LEU A 67 1.26 -6.72 6.30
CA LEU A 67 0.91 -5.72 5.29
C LEU A 67 2.15 -4.96 4.80
N PHE A 68 3.10 -4.63 5.69
CA PHE A 68 4.36 -4.00 5.30
C PHE A 68 5.18 -4.89 4.36
N ARG A 69 5.26 -6.19 4.66
CA ARG A 69 5.96 -7.16 3.79
C ARG A 69 5.29 -7.27 2.43
N ASN A 70 3.96 -7.31 2.41
CA ASN A 70 3.19 -7.36 1.17
C ASN A 70 3.44 -6.10 0.32
N GLU A 71 3.34 -4.92 0.93
CA GLU A 71 3.63 -3.64 0.27
C GLU A 71 5.07 -3.60 -0.28
N ALA A 72 6.06 -4.03 0.52
CA ALA A 72 7.45 -4.11 0.10
C ALA A 72 7.65 -5.04 -1.11
N ASN A 73 6.99 -6.19 -1.13
CA ASN A 73 7.07 -7.14 -2.24
C ASN A 73 6.43 -6.58 -3.51
N ILE A 74 5.27 -5.95 -3.39
CA ILE A 74 4.58 -5.29 -4.51
C ILE A 74 5.48 -4.20 -5.10
N LEU A 75 6.03 -3.29 -4.30
CA LEU A 75 6.89 -2.23 -4.79
C LEU A 75 8.15 -2.76 -5.49
N LYS A 76 8.77 -3.81 -4.93
CA LYS A 76 9.92 -4.48 -5.56
C LYS A 76 9.57 -5.11 -6.90
N GLU A 77 8.38 -5.73 -6.99
CA GLU A 77 7.90 -6.34 -8.23
C GLU A 77 7.60 -5.29 -9.29
N LEU A 78 6.88 -4.22 -8.94
CA LEU A 78 6.59 -3.11 -9.84
C LEU A 78 7.87 -2.43 -10.33
N GLY A 79 8.84 -2.21 -9.45
CA GLY A 79 10.15 -1.69 -9.82
C GLY A 79 10.91 -2.60 -10.79
N ARG A 80 10.89 -3.94 -10.60
CA ARG A 80 11.47 -4.91 -11.54
C ARG A 80 10.78 -4.89 -12.90
N LYS A 81 9.49 -4.60 -12.94
CA LYS A 81 8.72 -4.43 -14.19
C LYS A 81 8.93 -3.06 -14.85
N GLY A 82 9.74 -2.20 -14.25
CA GLY A 82 10.13 -0.91 -14.84
C GLY A 82 9.19 0.26 -14.52
N LEU A 83 8.23 0.10 -13.62
CA LEU A 83 7.35 1.18 -13.18
C LEU A 83 8.14 2.17 -12.32
N LYS A 84 8.36 3.38 -12.84
CA LYS A 84 9.19 4.41 -12.19
C LYS A 84 8.39 5.36 -11.30
N GLU A 85 7.08 5.37 -11.47
CA GLU A 85 6.15 6.26 -10.77
C GLU A 85 5.80 5.77 -9.36
N VAL A 86 6.26 4.57 -8.98
CA VAL A 86 6.04 4.01 -7.64
C VAL A 86 7.25 4.26 -6.74
N PRO A 87 7.04 4.38 -5.41
CA PRO A 87 8.14 4.45 -4.46
C PRO A 87 9.04 3.21 -4.50
N ILE A 88 10.30 3.38 -4.15
CA ILE A 88 11.23 2.26 -4.00
C ILE A 88 11.18 1.78 -2.54
N CYS A 89 11.01 0.49 -2.31
CA CYS A 89 11.20 -0.11 -1.00
C CYS A 89 12.69 -0.07 -0.64
N ILE A 90 13.07 0.78 0.33
CA ILE A 90 14.46 0.93 0.79
C ILE A 90 14.79 -0.12 1.84
N PHE A 91 13.86 -0.36 2.78
CA PHE A 91 14.03 -1.33 3.86
C PHE A 91 12.67 -1.88 4.30
N CYS A 92 12.63 -3.17 4.62
CA CYS A 92 11.49 -3.79 5.30
C CYS A 92 12.06 -4.86 6.24
N GLY A 93 11.94 -4.64 7.54
CA GLY A 93 12.57 -5.52 8.53
C GLY A 93 12.13 -5.22 9.95
N GLU A 94 12.88 -5.78 10.88
CA GLU A 94 12.65 -5.71 12.32
C GLU A 94 13.89 -5.15 13.03
N MET A 95 13.68 -4.31 14.01
CA MET A 95 14.71 -3.81 14.92
C MET A 95 14.96 -4.79 16.09
N THR A 96 16.03 -4.56 16.83
CA THR A 96 16.46 -5.41 17.96
C THR A 96 15.38 -5.52 19.06
N ASP A 97 14.55 -4.50 19.24
CA ASP A 97 13.44 -4.44 20.22
C ASP A 97 12.13 -5.06 19.72
N GLY A 98 12.14 -5.64 18.51
CA GLY A 98 10.97 -6.29 17.92
C GLY A 98 10.04 -5.35 17.13
N ILE A 99 10.36 -4.07 17.02
CA ILE A 99 9.62 -3.09 16.22
C ILE A 99 9.84 -3.37 14.73
N LYS A 100 8.75 -3.37 13.96
CA LYS A 100 8.76 -3.60 12.51
C LYS A 100 8.78 -2.27 11.77
N LEU A 101 9.63 -2.20 10.76
CA LEU A 101 9.82 -1.01 9.94
C LEU A 101 9.58 -1.33 8.47
N PHE A 102 8.94 -0.39 7.77
CA PHE A 102 8.91 -0.36 6.32
C PHE A 102 9.29 1.04 5.85
N VAL A 103 10.41 1.13 5.12
CA VAL A 103 10.98 2.39 4.64
C VAL A 103 10.90 2.43 3.11
N GLN A 104 10.35 3.51 2.60
CA GLN A 104 10.20 3.74 1.17
C GLN A 104 10.73 5.13 0.77
N SER A 105 11.18 5.23 -0.48
CA SER A 105 11.53 6.51 -1.10
C SER A 105 10.29 7.36 -1.36
N THR A 106 10.50 8.59 -1.79
CA THR A 106 9.44 9.46 -2.30
C THR A 106 9.94 10.34 -3.42
N ALA A 107 9.08 10.62 -4.39
CA ALA A 107 9.28 11.68 -5.37
C ALA A 107 8.67 13.01 -4.90
N LYS A 108 8.00 13.02 -3.73
CA LYS A 108 7.35 14.21 -3.19
C LYS A 108 8.38 15.25 -2.77
N THR A 109 8.16 16.49 -3.16
CA THR A 109 8.94 17.66 -2.77
C THR A 109 8.07 18.64 -2.00
N GLN A 110 8.66 19.67 -1.41
CA GLN A 110 7.88 20.74 -0.75
C GLN A 110 6.97 21.52 -1.73
N LYS A 111 7.25 21.45 -3.02
CA LYS A 111 6.43 22.06 -4.08
C LYS A 111 5.34 21.13 -4.62
N SER A 112 5.31 19.89 -4.18
CA SER A 112 4.28 18.93 -4.60
C SER A 112 2.93 19.38 -4.08
N GLN A 113 1.93 19.38 -4.96
CA GLN A 113 0.56 19.76 -4.66
C GLN A 113 -0.34 18.54 -4.74
N VAL A 114 -1.39 18.53 -3.94
CA VAL A 114 -2.45 17.54 -4.04
C VAL A 114 -3.30 17.88 -5.26
N ILE A 115 -3.53 16.92 -6.12
CA ILE A 115 -4.42 17.05 -7.29
C ILE A 115 -5.77 16.46 -6.88
N HIS A 116 -6.82 17.25 -6.96
CA HIS A 116 -8.20 16.85 -6.59
C HIS A 116 -9.04 16.43 -7.79
N GLU A 117 -8.50 16.54 -9.00
CA GLU A 117 -9.20 16.22 -10.23
C GLU A 117 -8.47 15.11 -10.98
N TRP A 118 -9.25 14.32 -11.74
CA TRP A 118 -8.66 13.34 -12.65
C TRP A 118 -7.90 14.04 -13.77
N THR A 119 -6.67 13.61 -14.01
CA THR A 119 -5.78 14.22 -15.01
C THR A 119 -5.08 13.17 -15.84
N ALA A 120 -4.45 13.57 -16.93
CA ALA A 120 -3.61 12.70 -17.76
C ALA A 120 -2.47 12.01 -16.99
N LEU A 121 -2.05 12.55 -15.84
CA LEU A 121 -1.06 11.87 -14.98
C LEU A 121 -1.61 10.57 -14.39
N HIS A 122 -2.88 10.57 -13.98
CA HIS A 122 -3.56 9.38 -13.44
C HIS A 122 -3.77 8.35 -14.56
N GLU A 123 -4.22 8.79 -15.74
CA GLU A 123 -4.39 7.93 -16.91
C GLU A 123 -3.06 7.28 -17.31
N ASN A 124 -2.02 8.06 -17.48
CA ASN A 124 -0.69 7.55 -17.84
C ASN A 124 -0.15 6.55 -16.80
N PHE A 125 -0.37 6.82 -15.50
CA PHE A 125 0.04 5.89 -14.46
C PHE A 125 -0.71 4.56 -14.55
N LEU A 126 -2.04 4.60 -14.74
CA LEU A 126 -2.86 3.38 -14.89
C LEU A 126 -2.51 2.60 -16.14
N ASP A 127 -2.29 3.29 -17.26
CA ASP A 127 -1.86 2.67 -18.50
C ASP A 127 -0.50 1.98 -18.32
N ASN A 128 0.47 2.65 -17.69
CA ASN A 128 1.78 2.07 -17.41
C ASN A 128 1.67 0.86 -16.46
N LEU A 129 0.83 0.97 -15.43
CA LEU A 129 0.56 -0.13 -14.50
C LEU A 129 -0.04 -1.32 -15.22
N TYR A 130 -1.08 -1.10 -16.05
CA TYR A 130 -1.69 -2.13 -16.86
C TYR A 130 -0.68 -2.78 -17.80
N GLN A 131 0.00 -1.99 -18.64
CA GLN A 131 0.97 -2.50 -19.63
C GLN A 131 2.10 -3.32 -18.96
N SER A 132 2.50 -2.93 -17.76
CA SER A 132 3.59 -3.59 -17.04
C SER A 132 3.15 -4.84 -16.29
N THR A 133 1.85 -4.99 -16.00
CA THR A 133 1.37 -6.03 -15.07
C THR A 133 0.28 -6.94 -15.61
N HIS A 134 -0.35 -6.59 -16.75
CA HIS A 134 -1.44 -7.39 -17.29
C HIS A 134 -0.95 -8.78 -17.74
N GLN A 135 -1.80 -9.75 -17.58
CA GLN A 135 -1.59 -11.14 -17.97
C GLN A 135 -2.93 -11.83 -18.16
N PHE A 136 -2.98 -12.74 -19.12
CA PHE A 136 -4.13 -13.63 -19.25
C PHE A 136 -3.91 -14.84 -18.33
N ILE A 137 -4.87 -15.07 -17.45
CA ILE A 137 -4.86 -16.21 -16.51
C ILE A 137 -6.21 -16.92 -16.52
N PRO A 138 -6.25 -18.22 -16.24
CA PRO A 138 -7.51 -18.92 -16.03
C PRO A 138 -8.35 -18.20 -14.97
N PHE A 139 -9.64 -18.02 -15.25
CA PHE A 139 -10.55 -17.30 -14.34
C PHE A 139 -10.49 -17.86 -12.92
N GLU A 140 -10.42 -19.18 -12.76
CA GLU A 140 -10.37 -19.87 -11.48
C GLU A 140 -9.10 -19.58 -10.67
N GLN A 141 -8.05 -19.04 -11.31
CA GLN A 141 -6.80 -18.62 -10.65
C GLN A 141 -6.76 -17.11 -10.37
N SER A 142 -7.77 -16.37 -10.84
CA SER A 142 -7.84 -14.92 -10.68
C SER A 142 -8.33 -14.51 -9.27
N ASP A 143 -7.97 -13.31 -8.86
CA ASP A 143 -8.54 -12.69 -7.66
C ASP A 143 -10.06 -12.47 -7.80
N TYR A 144 -10.58 -12.30 -9.02
CA TYR A 144 -12.01 -12.19 -9.25
C TYR A 144 -12.75 -13.45 -8.77
N TYR A 145 -12.26 -14.62 -9.15
CA TYR A 145 -12.83 -15.89 -8.68
C TYR A 145 -12.76 -16.03 -7.17
N ARG A 146 -11.59 -15.72 -6.58
CA ARG A 146 -11.37 -15.78 -5.13
C ARG A 146 -12.30 -14.83 -4.37
N ILE A 147 -12.48 -13.59 -4.85
CA ILE A 147 -13.37 -12.61 -4.24
C ILE A 147 -14.84 -13.07 -4.33
N LEU A 148 -15.28 -13.51 -5.49
CA LEU A 148 -16.66 -13.96 -5.70
C LEU A 148 -17.01 -15.18 -4.84
N THR A 149 -16.14 -16.18 -4.80
CA THR A 149 -16.35 -17.38 -3.97
C THR A 149 -16.31 -17.07 -2.48
N ASN A 150 -15.40 -16.17 -2.06
CA ASN A 150 -15.36 -15.73 -0.67
C ASN A 150 -16.60 -14.93 -0.27
N LEU A 151 -17.07 -14.03 -1.13
CA LEU A 151 -18.31 -13.29 -0.90
C LEU A 151 -19.52 -14.23 -0.80
N GLN A 152 -19.59 -15.28 -1.64
CA GLN A 152 -20.65 -16.28 -1.62
C GLN A 152 -20.70 -17.03 -0.28
N LEU A 153 -19.54 -17.34 0.31
CA LEU A 153 -19.44 -18.00 1.64
C LEU A 153 -19.88 -17.11 2.81
N HIS A 154 -19.87 -15.79 2.62
CA HIS A 154 -20.12 -14.81 3.69
C HIS A 154 -21.36 -13.92 3.42
N ILE A 155 -22.21 -14.32 2.51
CA ILE A 155 -23.43 -13.54 2.18
C ILE A 155 -24.32 -13.27 3.40
N GLU A 156 -24.39 -14.20 4.33
CA GLU A 156 -25.16 -14.06 5.56
C GLU A 156 -24.64 -12.97 6.52
N TRP A 157 -23.40 -12.53 6.33
CA TRP A 157 -22.79 -11.46 7.14
C TRP A 157 -23.04 -10.06 6.59
N LEU A 158 -23.66 -9.99 5.41
CA LEU A 158 -23.98 -8.71 4.78
C LEU A 158 -25.15 -8.02 5.52
N PRO A 159 -25.22 -6.68 5.46
CA PRO A 159 -26.36 -5.94 5.97
C PRO A 159 -27.68 -6.43 5.39
N GLN A 160 -28.78 -6.37 6.18
CA GLN A 160 -30.10 -6.88 5.79
C GLN A 160 -30.70 -6.18 4.56
N GLU A 161 -30.21 -4.98 4.25
CA GLU A 161 -30.60 -4.21 3.05
C GLU A 161 -30.09 -4.85 1.75
N VAL A 162 -29.10 -5.74 1.84
CA VAL A 162 -28.56 -6.45 0.69
C VAL A 162 -29.45 -7.65 0.36
N ASN A 163 -29.97 -7.70 -0.85
CA ASN A 163 -30.73 -8.85 -1.32
C ASN A 163 -29.77 -10.05 -1.58
N GLY A 164 -29.54 -10.88 -0.55
CA GLY A 164 -28.65 -12.01 -0.59
C GLY A 164 -29.01 -13.04 -1.68
N THR A 165 -30.31 -13.27 -1.94
CA THR A 165 -30.76 -14.19 -2.99
C THR A 165 -30.36 -13.70 -4.37
N LEU A 166 -30.59 -12.41 -4.66
CA LEU A 166 -30.21 -11.80 -5.94
C LEU A 166 -28.69 -11.82 -6.10
N LEU A 167 -27.96 -11.48 -5.05
CA LEU A 167 -26.50 -11.48 -5.06
C LEU A 167 -25.93 -12.88 -5.33
N THR A 168 -26.44 -13.91 -4.63
CA THR A 168 -26.07 -15.31 -4.87
C THR A 168 -26.31 -15.73 -6.32
N SER A 169 -27.50 -15.41 -6.85
CA SER A 169 -27.84 -15.71 -8.24
C SER A 169 -26.88 -15.03 -9.22
N THR A 170 -26.56 -13.75 -8.98
CA THR A 170 -25.65 -12.98 -9.82
C THR A 170 -24.22 -13.56 -9.78
N ILE A 171 -23.71 -13.88 -8.58
CA ILE A 171 -22.39 -14.51 -8.42
C ILE A 171 -22.35 -15.84 -9.20
N ASN A 172 -23.36 -16.70 -9.05
CA ASN A 172 -23.43 -17.98 -9.76
C ASN A 172 -23.41 -17.80 -11.28
N GLN A 173 -24.11 -16.80 -11.80
CA GLN A 173 -24.11 -16.49 -13.23
C GLN A 173 -22.71 -16.03 -13.70
N ILE A 174 -22.01 -15.22 -12.94
CA ILE A 174 -20.65 -14.77 -13.26
C ILE A 174 -19.70 -15.95 -13.24
N LEU A 175 -19.71 -16.77 -12.18
CA LEU A 175 -18.87 -17.94 -12.06
C LEU A 175 -19.07 -18.93 -13.23
N LEU A 176 -20.33 -19.18 -13.60
CA LEU A 176 -20.66 -20.06 -14.71
C LEU A 176 -20.23 -19.46 -16.05
N HIS A 177 -20.42 -18.14 -16.25
CA HIS A 177 -20.09 -17.47 -17.49
C HIS A 177 -18.60 -17.54 -17.81
N TYR A 178 -17.75 -17.33 -16.80
CA TYR A 178 -16.29 -17.30 -16.98
C TYR A 178 -15.62 -18.66 -16.74
N GLN A 179 -16.36 -19.69 -16.38
CA GLN A 179 -15.80 -21.03 -16.13
C GLN A 179 -14.96 -21.53 -17.31
N GLY A 180 -13.71 -21.87 -17.07
CA GLY A 180 -12.77 -22.38 -18.08
C GLY A 180 -12.29 -21.32 -19.09
N GLN A 181 -12.57 -20.03 -18.86
CA GLN A 181 -12.08 -18.94 -19.71
C GLN A 181 -10.83 -18.32 -19.12
N GLU A 182 -9.99 -17.72 -19.98
CA GLU A 182 -8.94 -16.82 -19.56
C GLU A 182 -9.51 -15.41 -19.38
N VAL A 183 -9.05 -14.71 -18.35
CA VAL A 183 -9.37 -13.30 -18.07
C VAL A 183 -8.13 -12.46 -18.10
N ASP A 184 -8.24 -11.25 -18.61
CA ASP A 184 -7.20 -10.25 -18.53
C ASP A 184 -7.17 -9.71 -17.09
N PHE A 185 -6.04 -9.94 -16.42
CA PHE A 185 -5.82 -9.54 -15.04
C PHE A 185 -4.59 -8.66 -14.94
N SER A 186 -4.71 -7.55 -14.25
CA SER A 186 -3.60 -6.63 -14.00
C SER A 186 -3.56 -6.21 -12.54
N ALA A 187 -2.43 -5.69 -12.09
CA ALA A 187 -2.38 -4.96 -10.83
C ALA A 187 -3.32 -3.75 -10.90
N TYR A 188 -3.92 -3.40 -9.78
CA TYR A 188 -4.79 -2.24 -9.65
C TYR A 188 -4.43 -1.44 -8.41
N HIS A 189 -4.67 -0.14 -8.48
CA HIS A 189 -4.53 0.75 -7.33
C HIS A 189 -5.89 0.88 -6.66
N ALA A 190 -5.99 0.46 -5.40
CA ALA A 190 -7.26 0.41 -4.68
C ALA A 190 -7.66 1.74 -4.01
N ASP A 191 -6.76 2.73 -4.00
CA ASP A 191 -6.92 3.97 -3.25
C ASP A 191 -6.42 5.16 -4.08
N PHE A 192 -7.28 5.66 -4.97
CA PHE A 192 -7.10 6.93 -5.67
C PHE A 192 -7.88 8.01 -4.91
N THR A 193 -7.34 8.47 -3.78
CA THR A 193 -7.89 9.59 -3.01
C THR A 193 -6.97 10.79 -3.01
#